data_0d0d221cda45c26d959ff4c6b70b70f2
#
_entry.id   0d0d221cda45c26d959ff4c6b70b70f2
#
_cell.length_a   1.000
_cell.length_b   1.000
_cell.length_c   1.000
_cell.angle_alpha   90.00
_cell.angle_beta   90.00
_cell.angle_gamma   90.00
#
_symmetry.space_group_name_H-M   'P 1'
#
loop_
_entity.id
_entity.type
_entity.pdbx_description
1 polymer ?
#
loop_
_entity_poly.entity_id
_entity_poly.type
_entity_poly.pdbx_seq_one_letter_code
_entity_poly.pdbx_strand_id
1 'polypeptide(L)'
;LDDADEIYNIHVDNCTFDGVQDQAVKRTGKSHDIFFNNLVVNGSTVLLDPPYKHYSEWMTHSEMKRAPQSYLLDFAKKPRWSYTIGTELEPMLDTYRAYKDESILNYCKAYPDKMIAADGTITGYKYEDFNLDNCRTGHFLINLYQLYPQPSILKGMKTIFKQLENQPRTKEGVFWHKAIYANQVWLDGIFMGLPFYTKAAPEFKGYKKAKKYWDDAVDQITKTDKRTYDPATGLWKHAWDETHKQFWANPETGQSQHSWARAMGWYTMAMVEVLDALPSNYARRAEVVNLFQKAMAALVKCQDKKTGLWYDVLDVKDPKNYLEATASSMFAYCLLKGYRLGYLDANYKDAGVKAYNGIIKNFIKVNPDKTISLTHCCEVSGLGPGYNPPYVPENKVNKRRDGSFEYYMSEPIRDNDGKGVGPFIWASLEMEQQGLPVASK
;
A
#
# COMPACT_ATOMS: atom_id res chain seq x y z
N LEU A 1 -5.72 -2.70 -45.42
CA LEU A 1 -6.49 -1.55 -45.92
C LEU A 1 -5.51 -0.38 -45.96
N ASP A 2 -5.41 0.29 -47.11
CA ASP A 2 -4.51 1.42 -47.29
C ASP A 2 -5.01 2.64 -46.47
N ASP A 3 -4.08 3.53 -46.07
CA ASP A 3 -4.36 4.73 -45.26
C ASP A 3 -5.37 5.72 -45.91
N ALA A 4 -5.81 5.44 -47.14
CA ALA A 4 -6.76 6.24 -47.88
C ALA A 4 -8.23 5.83 -47.68
N ASP A 5 -8.49 4.63 -47.18
CA ASP A 5 -9.84 4.10 -47.03
C ASP A 5 -10.44 4.50 -45.68
N GLU A 6 -11.64 4.99 -45.70
CA GLU A 6 -12.42 5.34 -44.54
C GLU A 6 -13.25 4.12 -44.08
N ILE A 7 -13.05 3.67 -42.81
CA ILE A 7 -13.74 2.52 -42.24
C ILE A 7 -14.70 3.02 -41.18
N TYR A 8 -16.00 2.75 -41.35
CA TYR A 8 -17.04 3.20 -40.46
C TYR A 8 -18.16 2.18 -40.26
N ASN A 9 -19.03 2.44 -39.29
CA ASN A 9 -20.17 1.61 -38.93
C ASN A 9 -19.75 0.17 -38.53
N ILE A 10 -18.73 0.05 -37.68
CA ILE A 10 -18.25 -1.21 -37.23
C ILE A 10 -18.92 -1.54 -35.88
N HIS A 11 -19.57 -2.72 -35.82
CA HIS A 11 -20.15 -3.24 -34.59
C HIS A 11 -19.41 -4.50 -34.15
N VAL A 12 -19.00 -4.54 -32.89
CA VAL A 12 -18.36 -5.72 -32.26
C VAL A 12 -19.21 -6.09 -31.05
N ASP A 13 -20.05 -7.10 -31.21
CA ASP A 13 -21.07 -7.48 -30.23
C ASP A 13 -20.77 -8.87 -29.64
N ASN A 14 -20.82 -8.98 -28.31
CA ASN A 14 -20.72 -10.24 -27.58
C ASN A 14 -19.49 -11.10 -27.96
N CYS A 15 -18.33 -10.45 -28.14
CA CYS A 15 -17.09 -11.12 -28.51
C CYS A 15 -16.16 -11.29 -27.30
N THR A 16 -15.53 -12.46 -27.19
CA THR A 16 -14.48 -12.72 -26.20
C THR A 16 -13.24 -13.22 -26.92
N PHE A 17 -12.10 -12.59 -26.61
CA PHE A 17 -10.77 -12.96 -27.11
C PHE A 17 -9.83 -13.20 -25.95
N ASP A 18 -9.13 -14.33 -25.96
CA ASP A 18 -8.13 -14.70 -24.96
C ASP A 18 -6.74 -14.89 -25.58
N GLY A 19 -5.71 -14.74 -24.78
CA GLY A 19 -4.33 -14.90 -25.24
C GLY A 19 -3.80 -13.76 -26.11
N VAL A 20 -4.46 -12.60 -26.08
CA VAL A 20 -3.98 -11.40 -26.79
C VAL A 20 -2.71 -10.88 -26.12
N GLN A 21 -1.62 -10.75 -26.90
CA GLN A 21 -0.29 -10.41 -26.37
C GLN A 21 0.01 -8.91 -26.38
N ASP A 22 -0.72 -8.13 -27.18
CA ASP A 22 -0.51 -6.70 -27.38
C ASP A 22 -1.77 -5.90 -26.94
N GLN A 23 -2.09 -4.83 -27.64
CA GLN A 23 -3.28 -3.99 -27.35
C GLN A 23 -4.58 -4.77 -27.59
N ALA A 24 -5.54 -4.60 -26.71
CA ALA A 24 -6.88 -5.19 -26.84
C ALA A 24 -7.56 -4.76 -28.16
N VAL A 25 -7.36 -3.51 -28.56
CA VAL A 25 -7.82 -2.94 -29.82
C VAL A 25 -6.75 -2.03 -30.38
N LYS A 26 -6.39 -2.23 -31.66
CA LYS A 26 -5.48 -1.34 -32.39
C LYS A 26 -6.26 -0.67 -33.51
N ARG A 27 -6.35 0.65 -33.48
CA ARG A 27 -6.95 1.46 -34.54
C ARG A 27 -5.84 2.01 -35.42
N THR A 28 -5.95 1.81 -36.71
CA THR A 28 -5.05 2.36 -37.74
C THR A 28 -5.89 3.00 -38.82
N GLY A 29 -5.38 4.07 -39.42
CA GLY A 29 -6.09 4.79 -40.51
C GLY A 29 -7.30 5.63 -40.00
N LYS A 30 -8.14 6.01 -40.93
CA LYS A 30 -9.37 6.80 -40.65
C LYS A 30 -10.51 5.86 -40.32
N SER A 31 -10.84 5.74 -39.02
CA SER A 31 -11.98 4.94 -38.58
C SER A 31 -12.87 5.73 -37.63
N HIS A 32 -14.19 5.66 -37.87
CA HIS A 32 -15.21 6.31 -37.05
C HIS A 32 -16.45 5.39 -36.90
N ASP A 33 -17.40 5.77 -36.07
CA ASP A 33 -18.63 5.01 -35.81
C ASP A 33 -18.36 3.53 -35.49
N ILE A 34 -17.45 3.31 -34.51
CA ILE A 34 -17.11 1.99 -34.01
C ILE A 34 -17.83 1.78 -32.68
N PHE A 35 -18.59 0.69 -32.59
CA PHE A 35 -19.40 0.36 -31.43
C PHE A 35 -18.95 -0.97 -30.84
N PHE A 36 -18.65 -0.98 -29.54
CA PHE A 36 -18.39 -2.18 -28.78
C PHE A 36 -19.52 -2.44 -27.80
N ASN A 37 -20.14 -3.61 -27.92
CA ASN A 37 -21.15 -4.10 -26.99
C ASN A 37 -20.70 -5.44 -26.44
N ASN A 38 -20.34 -5.47 -25.16
CA ASN A 38 -19.84 -6.66 -24.48
C ASN A 38 -18.61 -7.31 -25.19
N LEU A 39 -17.63 -6.48 -25.54
CA LEU A 39 -16.32 -6.97 -26.00
C LEU A 39 -15.44 -7.25 -24.79
N VAL A 40 -14.95 -8.47 -24.65
CA VAL A 40 -14.04 -8.91 -23.58
C VAL A 40 -12.73 -9.37 -24.18
N VAL A 41 -11.62 -8.85 -23.68
CA VAL A 41 -10.27 -9.29 -24.09
C VAL A 41 -9.46 -9.64 -22.86
N ASN A 42 -8.91 -10.85 -22.80
CA ASN A 42 -8.16 -11.37 -21.64
C ASN A 42 -8.92 -11.15 -20.33
N GLY A 43 -10.22 -11.39 -20.31
CA GLY A 43 -11.09 -11.25 -19.15
C GLY A 43 -11.45 -9.81 -18.74
N SER A 44 -11.00 -8.79 -19.49
CA SER A 44 -11.37 -7.36 -19.27
C SER A 44 -12.36 -6.88 -20.32
N THR A 45 -13.37 -6.15 -19.86
CA THR A 45 -14.29 -5.44 -20.77
C THR A 45 -13.55 -4.27 -21.46
N VAL A 46 -13.63 -4.21 -22.77
CA VAL A 46 -13.02 -3.13 -23.56
C VAL A 46 -14.02 -1.98 -23.68
N LEU A 47 -13.59 -0.77 -23.32
CA LEU A 47 -14.37 0.45 -23.44
C LEU A 47 -13.72 1.40 -24.46
N LEU A 48 -14.51 1.95 -25.37
CA LEU A 48 -14.04 2.99 -26.30
C LEU A 48 -13.76 4.29 -25.55
N ASP A 49 -14.66 4.65 -24.63
CA ASP A 49 -14.57 5.84 -23.80
C ASP A 49 -14.59 5.44 -22.33
N PRO A 50 -13.42 5.36 -21.66
CA PRO A 50 -13.35 5.14 -20.23
C PRO A 50 -14.11 6.25 -19.47
N PRO A 51 -14.80 5.93 -18.36
CA PRO A 51 -15.59 6.91 -17.62
C PRO A 51 -14.73 7.99 -16.93
N TYR A 52 -13.45 7.72 -16.74
CA TYR A 52 -12.48 8.63 -16.15
C TYR A 52 -11.19 8.63 -16.96
N LYS A 53 -10.60 9.81 -17.10
CA LYS A 53 -9.32 10.00 -17.80
C LYS A 53 -8.14 9.42 -17.01
N HIS A 54 -8.25 9.43 -15.68
CA HIS A 54 -7.18 9.12 -14.76
C HIS A 54 -7.51 7.86 -13.95
N TYR A 55 -6.54 6.96 -13.80
CA TYR A 55 -6.73 5.72 -13.06
C TYR A 55 -6.93 5.95 -11.55
N SER A 56 -6.37 7.03 -11.00
CA SER A 56 -6.60 7.41 -9.60
C SER A 56 -8.07 7.73 -9.34
N GLU A 57 -8.71 8.54 -10.21
CA GLU A 57 -10.13 8.81 -10.14
C GLU A 57 -10.96 7.56 -10.40
N TRP A 58 -10.60 6.79 -11.43
CA TRP A 58 -11.34 5.60 -11.82
C TRP A 58 -11.36 4.54 -10.72
N MET A 59 -10.20 4.27 -10.09
CA MET A 59 -10.14 3.33 -8.97
C MET A 59 -10.89 3.87 -7.75
N THR A 60 -10.72 5.14 -7.40
CA THR A 60 -11.43 5.79 -6.29
C THR A 60 -12.95 5.66 -6.45
N HIS A 61 -13.49 6.01 -7.61
CA HIS A 61 -14.93 5.88 -7.85
C HIS A 61 -15.40 4.43 -7.96
N SER A 62 -14.53 3.52 -8.42
CA SER A 62 -14.83 2.09 -8.42
C SER A 62 -14.99 1.55 -7.00
N GLU A 63 -14.11 1.95 -6.06
CA GLU A 63 -14.24 1.58 -4.65
C GLU A 63 -15.45 2.23 -3.98
N MET A 64 -15.71 3.51 -4.25
CA MET A 64 -16.92 4.19 -3.75
C MET A 64 -18.20 3.50 -4.23
N LYS A 65 -18.21 2.96 -5.45
CA LYS A 65 -19.34 2.18 -5.98
C LYS A 65 -19.47 0.82 -5.33
N ARG A 66 -18.34 0.12 -5.07
CA ARG A 66 -18.33 -1.20 -4.38
C ARG A 66 -18.73 -1.08 -2.92
N ALA A 67 -18.27 -0.04 -2.24
CA ALA A 67 -18.57 0.26 -0.84
C ALA A 67 -19.13 1.68 -0.72
N PRO A 68 -20.43 1.90 -0.91
CA PRO A 68 -21.02 3.25 -0.87
C PRO A 68 -20.83 4.00 0.45
N GLN A 69 -20.40 3.30 1.50
CA GLN A 69 -20.09 3.86 2.81
C GLN A 69 -18.64 3.59 3.15
N SER A 70 -17.83 4.63 3.34
CA SER A 70 -16.37 4.53 3.56
C SER A 70 -15.96 3.64 4.72
N TYR A 71 -16.77 3.54 5.75
CA TYR A 71 -16.55 2.65 6.89
C TYR A 71 -16.85 1.17 6.62
N LEU A 72 -17.27 0.84 5.39
CA LEU A 72 -17.44 -0.53 4.89
C LEU A 72 -16.43 -0.91 3.78
N LEU A 73 -15.42 -0.09 3.53
CA LEU A 73 -14.30 -0.44 2.63
C LEU A 73 -13.60 -1.73 3.09
N ASP A 74 -12.81 -2.29 2.19
CA ASP A 74 -12.00 -3.50 2.42
C ASP A 74 -12.85 -4.66 2.98
N PHE A 75 -13.97 -4.96 2.31
CA PHE A 75 -14.90 -6.06 2.62
C PHE A 75 -15.49 -6.04 4.04
N ALA A 76 -15.52 -4.89 4.70
CA ALA A 76 -16.10 -4.77 6.02
C ALA A 76 -17.64 -4.97 5.99
N LYS A 77 -18.14 -5.93 6.78
CA LYS A 77 -19.58 -6.20 6.91
C LYS A 77 -20.27 -5.28 7.93
N LYS A 78 -19.51 -4.59 8.75
CA LYS A 78 -19.94 -3.61 9.74
C LYS A 78 -18.86 -2.55 9.93
N PRO A 79 -19.22 -1.34 10.41
CA PRO A 79 -18.22 -0.31 10.69
C PRO A 79 -17.10 -0.84 11.59
N ARG A 80 -15.84 -0.64 11.17
CA ARG A 80 -14.66 -1.06 11.93
C ARG A 80 -13.54 -0.05 11.82
N TRP A 81 -12.77 0.10 12.88
CA TRP A 81 -11.49 0.79 12.86
C TRP A 81 -10.46 -0.15 12.26
N SER A 82 -9.82 0.27 11.16
CA SER A 82 -8.89 -0.61 10.44
C SER A 82 -7.80 0.20 9.73
N TYR A 83 -6.56 -0.30 9.80
CA TYR A 83 -5.46 0.27 9.03
C TYR A 83 -5.67 0.16 7.52
N THR A 84 -6.34 -0.89 7.06
CA THR A 84 -6.61 -1.10 5.63
C THR A 84 -7.49 0.02 5.08
N ILE A 85 -8.56 0.36 5.81
CA ILE A 85 -9.44 1.47 5.44
C ILE A 85 -8.71 2.81 5.48
N GLY A 86 -7.88 3.06 6.52
CA GLY A 86 -7.07 4.27 6.58
C GLY A 86 -6.05 4.39 5.44
N THR A 87 -5.45 3.26 5.04
CA THR A 87 -4.49 3.21 3.93
C THR A 87 -5.15 3.46 2.58
N GLU A 88 -6.41 3.07 2.42
CA GLU A 88 -7.17 3.25 1.20
C GLU A 88 -7.80 4.65 1.11
N LEU A 89 -8.34 5.18 2.22
CA LEU A 89 -8.96 6.52 2.25
C LEU A 89 -7.95 7.66 2.07
N GLU A 90 -6.71 7.47 2.46
CA GLU A 90 -5.72 8.53 2.35
C GLU A 90 -5.39 8.90 0.89
N PRO A 91 -5.08 7.97 -0.03
CA PRO A 91 -4.91 8.31 -1.43
C PRO A 91 -6.21 8.76 -2.13
N MET A 92 -7.38 8.33 -1.65
CA MET A 92 -8.65 8.92 -2.12
C MET A 92 -8.74 10.40 -1.75
N LEU A 93 -8.31 10.78 -0.54
CA LEU A 93 -8.21 12.19 -0.13
C LEU A 93 -7.22 12.97 -1.00
N ASP A 94 -6.11 12.34 -1.40
CA ASP A 94 -5.14 12.95 -2.32
C ASP A 94 -5.72 13.07 -3.74
N THR A 95 -6.56 12.14 -4.18
CA THR A 95 -7.35 12.23 -5.41
C THR A 95 -8.29 13.45 -5.37
N TYR A 96 -8.99 13.67 -4.24
CA TYR A 96 -9.74 14.91 -4.03
C TYR A 96 -8.84 16.15 -4.13
N ARG A 97 -7.67 16.13 -3.54
CA ARG A 97 -6.73 17.28 -3.62
C ARG A 97 -6.32 17.59 -5.06
N ALA A 98 -6.15 16.56 -5.88
CA ALA A 98 -5.78 16.70 -7.29
C ALA A 98 -6.93 17.21 -8.15
N TYR A 99 -8.13 16.64 -8.00
CA TYR A 99 -9.25 16.86 -8.95
C TYR A 99 -10.43 17.65 -8.40
N LYS A 100 -10.48 17.89 -7.08
CA LYS A 100 -11.52 18.69 -6.40
C LYS A 100 -12.93 18.13 -6.51
N ASP A 101 -13.06 16.81 -6.62
CA ASP A 101 -14.36 16.15 -6.58
C ASP A 101 -14.88 16.06 -5.14
N GLU A 102 -15.87 16.89 -4.80
CA GLU A 102 -16.44 16.97 -3.45
C GLU A 102 -17.10 15.67 -3.01
N SER A 103 -17.51 14.79 -3.93
CA SER A 103 -18.06 13.47 -3.55
C SER A 103 -17.01 12.62 -2.84
N ILE A 104 -15.75 12.69 -3.28
CA ILE A 104 -14.62 11.97 -2.66
C ILE A 104 -14.33 12.54 -1.27
N LEU A 105 -14.30 13.87 -1.11
CA LEU A 105 -14.10 14.49 0.20
C LEU A 105 -15.21 14.10 1.19
N ASN A 106 -16.47 14.13 0.75
CA ASN A 106 -17.61 13.75 1.59
C ASN A 106 -17.56 12.26 1.97
N TYR A 107 -17.10 11.41 1.04
CA TYR A 107 -16.86 10.00 1.32
C TYR A 107 -15.78 9.81 2.39
N CYS A 108 -14.68 10.55 2.32
CA CYS A 108 -13.60 10.51 3.32
C CYS A 108 -14.07 11.00 4.71
N LYS A 109 -14.88 12.07 4.78
CA LYS A 109 -15.44 12.62 6.03
C LYS A 109 -16.34 11.61 6.75
N ALA A 110 -17.12 10.81 6.00
CA ALA A 110 -18.07 9.86 6.57
C ALA A 110 -17.40 8.79 7.47
N TYR A 111 -16.11 8.49 7.26
CA TYR A 111 -15.40 7.50 8.08
C TYR A 111 -15.19 7.98 9.52
N PRO A 112 -14.48 9.09 9.79
CA PRO A 112 -14.33 9.56 11.16
C PRO A 112 -15.67 9.98 11.80
N ASP A 113 -16.62 10.53 11.06
CA ASP A 113 -17.95 10.88 11.57
C ASP A 113 -18.69 9.64 12.10
N LYS A 114 -18.47 8.48 11.49
CA LYS A 114 -19.02 7.20 11.95
C LYS A 114 -18.23 6.56 13.07
N MET A 115 -16.90 6.68 13.03
CA MET A 115 -16.01 5.90 13.89
C MET A 115 -15.58 6.61 15.16
N ILE A 116 -15.67 7.95 15.23
CA ILE A 116 -15.17 8.74 16.35
C ILE A 116 -16.32 9.51 17.00
N ALA A 117 -16.60 9.20 18.27
CA ALA A 117 -17.61 9.90 19.05
C ALA A 117 -17.17 11.34 19.41
N ALA A 118 -18.10 12.19 19.83
CA ALA A 118 -17.86 13.59 20.16
C ALA A 118 -16.80 13.80 21.26
N ASP A 119 -16.64 12.83 22.16
CA ASP A 119 -15.61 12.82 23.19
C ASP A 119 -14.23 12.35 22.70
N GLY A 120 -14.13 11.86 21.45
CA GLY A 120 -12.93 11.34 20.84
C GLY A 120 -12.75 9.83 20.95
N THR A 121 -13.72 9.12 21.56
CA THR A 121 -13.71 7.66 21.65
C THR A 121 -13.81 7.06 20.25
N ILE A 122 -12.86 6.17 19.91
CA ILE A 122 -12.79 5.51 18.60
C ILE A 122 -13.43 4.11 18.71
N THR A 123 -14.46 3.85 17.91
CA THR A 123 -15.17 2.57 17.89
C THR A 123 -14.23 1.43 17.48
N GLY A 124 -14.09 0.43 18.35
CA GLY A 124 -13.26 -0.76 18.08
C GLY A 124 -11.75 -0.58 18.31
N TYR A 125 -11.31 0.62 18.70
CA TYR A 125 -9.93 0.88 19.11
C TYR A 125 -9.76 0.56 20.60
N LYS A 126 -8.71 -0.20 20.93
CA LYS A 126 -8.32 -0.52 22.29
C LYS A 126 -6.87 -0.09 22.54
N TYR A 127 -6.71 0.87 23.41
CA TYR A 127 -5.41 1.45 23.72
C TYR A 127 -4.41 0.42 24.24
N GLU A 128 -4.86 -0.47 25.11
CA GLU A 128 -4.04 -1.47 25.81
C GLU A 128 -3.55 -2.60 24.90
N ASP A 129 -4.12 -2.75 23.70
CA ASP A 129 -3.61 -3.68 22.70
C ASP A 129 -2.24 -3.25 22.16
N PHE A 130 -1.88 -1.96 22.34
CA PHE A 130 -0.68 -1.37 21.77
C PHE A 130 -0.42 -1.86 20.35
N ASN A 131 -1.48 -1.89 19.56
CA ASN A 131 -1.45 -2.39 18.19
C ASN A 131 -1.11 -1.24 17.22
N LEU A 132 0.09 -1.30 16.62
CA LEU A 132 0.53 -0.28 15.66
C LEU A 132 -0.40 -0.18 14.45
N ASP A 133 -1.03 -1.27 14.01
CA ASP A 133 -1.98 -1.22 12.90
C ASP A 133 -3.10 -0.20 13.17
N ASN A 134 -3.56 -0.10 14.42
CA ASN A 134 -4.61 0.85 14.80
C ASN A 134 -4.14 2.32 14.71
N CYS A 135 -2.83 2.57 14.64
CA CYS A 135 -2.27 3.92 14.53
C CYS A 135 -2.22 4.43 13.09
N ARG A 136 -2.21 3.54 12.08
CA ARG A 136 -2.08 3.93 10.66
C ARG A 136 -3.16 4.93 10.22
N THR A 137 -4.39 4.71 10.64
CA THR A 137 -5.51 5.59 10.32
C THR A 137 -5.32 7.02 10.88
N GLY A 138 -4.49 7.20 11.90
CA GLY A 138 -4.09 8.52 12.40
C GLY A 138 -3.43 9.40 11.33
N HIS A 139 -2.68 8.82 10.40
CA HIS A 139 -2.05 9.56 9.30
C HIS A 139 -3.08 10.06 8.27
N PHE A 140 -4.07 9.26 7.95
CA PHE A 140 -5.24 9.72 7.19
C PHE A 140 -5.97 10.85 7.92
N LEU A 141 -6.23 10.69 9.24
CA LEU A 141 -6.95 11.69 10.02
C LEU A 141 -6.25 13.05 10.06
N ILE A 142 -4.92 13.09 10.24
CA ILE A 142 -4.20 14.37 10.29
C ILE A 142 -4.21 15.08 8.93
N ASN A 143 -4.23 14.32 7.83
CA ASN A 143 -4.38 14.85 6.48
C ASN A 143 -5.80 15.38 6.22
N LEU A 144 -6.82 14.65 6.68
CA LEU A 144 -8.21 15.08 6.57
C LEU A 144 -8.51 16.28 7.47
N TYR A 145 -7.95 16.33 8.68
CA TYR A 145 -8.17 17.42 9.64
C TYR A 145 -7.81 18.79 9.09
N GLN A 146 -6.86 18.88 8.18
CA GLN A 146 -6.49 20.13 7.49
C GLN A 146 -7.65 20.69 6.62
N LEU A 147 -8.54 19.82 6.14
CA LEU A 147 -9.69 20.15 5.29
C LEU A 147 -11.01 20.12 6.05
N TYR A 148 -11.07 19.32 7.11
CA TYR A 148 -12.25 19.06 7.92
C TYR A 148 -11.90 19.04 9.41
N PRO A 149 -11.66 20.23 10.02
CA PRO A 149 -11.22 20.34 11.42
C PRO A 149 -12.37 20.11 12.42
N GLN A 150 -12.54 18.85 12.86
CA GLN A 150 -13.54 18.48 13.85
C GLN A 150 -12.90 18.22 15.21
N PRO A 151 -13.49 18.72 16.34
CA PRO A 151 -12.96 18.47 17.68
C PRO A 151 -12.86 16.97 18.04
N SER A 152 -13.77 16.14 17.56
CA SER A 152 -13.75 14.68 17.74
C SER A 152 -12.52 14.05 17.09
N ILE A 153 -12.21 14.44 15.85
CA ILE A 153 -11.01 13.97 15.11
C ILE A 153 -9.74 14.33 15.87
N LEU A 154 -9.64 15.59 16.35
CA LEU A 154 -8.48 16.04 17.13
C LEU A 154 -8.28 15.22 18.41
N LYS A 155 -9.36 14.93 19.13
CA LYS A 155 -9.31 14.12 20.36
C LYS A 155 -8.91 12.67 20.03
N GLY A 156 -9.49 12.07 18.99
CA GLY A 156 -9.13 10.71 18.52
C GLY A 156 -7.66 10.63 18.14
N MET A 157 -7.16 11.59 17.37
CA MET A 157 -5.72 11.65 17.01
C MET A 157 -4.80 11.77 18.23
N LYS A 158 -5.20 12.55 19.26
CA LYS A 158 -4.42 12.65 20.52
C LYS A 158 -4.37 11.30 21.26
N THR A 159 -5.44 10.51 21.23
CA THR A 159 -5.45 9.15 21.81
C THR A 159 -4.47 8.23 21.08
N ILE A 160 -4.48 8.24 19.74
CA ILE A 160 -3.54 7.45 18.91
C ILE A 160 -2.10 7.90 19.17
N PHE A 161 -1.85 9.21 19.21
CA PHE A 161 -0.50 9.73 19.45
C PHE A 161 0.02 9.35 20.84
N LYS A 162 -0.85 9.38 21.86
CA LYS A 162 -0.54 8.93 23.23
C LYS A 162 -0.17 7.44 23.25
N GLN A 163 -0.84 6.59 22.45
CA GLN A 163 -0.42 5.19 22.32
C GLN A 163 1.02 5.09 21.82
N LEU A 164 1.37 5.81 20.75
CA LEU A 164 2.73 5.79 20.19
C LEU A 164 3.78 6.31 21.19
N GLU A 165 3.46 7.32 22.00
CA GLU A 165 4.35 7.77 23.07
C GLU A 165 4.63 6.68 24.14
N ASN A 166 3.68 5.77 24.34
CA ASN A 166 3.75 4.71 25.36
C ASN A 166 3.89 3.30 24.75
N GLN A 167 4.08 3.22 23.43
CA GLN A 167 4.24 1.92 22.76
C GLN A 167 5.36 1.12 23.39
N PRO A 168 5.14 -0.15 23.79
CA PRO A 168 6.18 -1.03 24.27
C PRO A 168 7.34 -1.14 23.26
N ARG A 169 8.56 -1.29 23.79
CA ARG A 169 9.78 -1.25 22.98
C ARG A 169 10.70 -2.42 23.31
N THR A 170 11.50 -2.80 22.34
CA THR A 170 12.66 -3.64 22.52
C THR A 170 13.70 -2.95 23.39
N LYS A 171 14.71 -3.68 23.86
CA LYS A 171 15.85 -3.10 24.62
C LYS A 171 16.58 -2.00 23.84
N GLU A 172 16.59 -2.08 22.51
CA GLU A 172 17.17 -1.07 21.64
C GLU A 172 16.25 0.14 21.41
N GLY A 173 15.03 0.09 21.91
CA GLY A 173 14.07 1.19 21.82
C GLY A 173 13.16 1.16 20.58
N VAL A 174 13.15 0.07 19.78
CA VAL A 174 12.25 -0.08 18.65
C VAL A 174 10.87 -0.54 19.12
N PHE A 175 9.81 -0.02 18.55
CA PHE A 175 8.43 -0.37 18.88
C PHE A 175 8.15 -1.86 18.65
N TRP A 176 7.50 -2.51 19.62
CA TRP A 176 6.85 -3.79 19.35
C TRP A 176 5.70 -3.57 18.37
N HIS A 177 5.53 -4.49 17.44
CA HIS A 177 4.44 -4.40 16.49
C HIS A 177 3.06 -4.38 17.17
N LYS A 178 2.87 -5.22 18.20
CA LYS A 178 1.66 -5.27 19.06
C LYS A 178 2.02 -5.80 20.44
N ALA A 179 1.23 -5.51 21.46
CA ALA A 179 1.45 -6.10 22.79
C ALA A 179 1.45 -7.64 22.76
N ILE A 180 0.59 -8.26 21.95
CA ILE A 180 0.54 -9.71 21.76
C ILE A 180 1.78 -10.28 21.04
N TYR A 181 2.56 -9.44 20.36
CA TYR A 181 3.82 -9.77 19.70
C TYR A 181 4.99 -9.13 20.45
N ALA A 182 5.08 -9.42 21.74
CA ALA A 182 6.11 -8.85 22.62
C ALA A 182 7.51 -9.11 22.04
N ASN A 183 8.38 -8.10 22.10
CA ASN A 183 9.74 -8.10 21.60
C ASN A 183 9.91 -8.32 20.09
N GLN A 184 8.85 -8.20 19.31
CA GLN A 184 8.90 -8.39 17.87
C GLN A 184 8.81 -7.06 17.11
N VAL A 185 9.73 -6.86 16.18
CA VAL A 185 9.77 -5.75 15.23
C VAL A 185 9.41 -6.28 13.85
N TRP A 186 8.35 -5.77 13.27
CA TRP A 186 7.92 -6.11 11.91
C TRP A 186 8.08 -4.87 11.01
N LEU A 187 8.50 -5.08 9.77
CA LEU A 187 8.59 -3.99 8.79
C LEU A 187 7.26 -3.24 8.64
N ASP A 188 6.16 -3.96 8.76
CA ASP A 188 4.78 -3.44 8.73
C ASP A 188 4.56 -2.36 9.79
N GLY A 189 5.02 -2.61 11.01
CA GLY A 189 4.85 -1.69 12.14
C GLY A 189 5.52 -0.32 11.92
N ILE A 190 6.59 -0.29 11.13
CA ILE A 190 7.28 0.96 10.79
C ILE A 190 6.36 1.89 10.00
N PHE A 191 5.61 1.37 9.02
CA PHE A 191 4.60 2.13 8.28
C PHE A 191 3.36 2.45 9.13
N MET A 192 2.93 1.50 9.96
CA MET A 192 1.70 1.67 10.74
C MET A 192 1.81 2.80 11.76
N GLY A 193 2.99 3.03 12.32
CA GLY A 193 3.19 4.03 13.37
C GLY A 193 3.88 5.32 12.93
N LEU A 194 4.98 5.23 12.19
CA LEU A 194 5.90 6.36 12.06
C LEU A 194 5.40 7.53 11.21
N PRO A 195 4.70 7.36 10.08
CA PRO A 195 4.21 8.50 9.32
C PRO A 195 3.33 9.43 10.17
N PHE A 196 2.37 8.88 10.91
CA PHE A 196 1.55 9.66 11.82
C PHE A 196 2.36 10.25 12.99
N TYR A 197 3.20 9.44 13.64
CA TYR A 197 4.03 9.86 14.76
C TYR A 197 4.91 11.07 14.42
N THR A 198 5.56 11.03 13.27
CA THR A 198 6.44 12.07 12.78
C THR A 198 5.69 13.34 12.40
N LYS A 199 4.56 13.21 11.70
CA LYS A 199 3.75 14.32 11.22
C LYS A 199 2.95 15.01 12.33
N ALA A 200 2.45 14.26 13.30
CA ALA A 200 1.65 14.77 14.40
C ALA A 200 2.48 15.43 15.51
N ALA A 201 3.77 15.12 15.62
CA ALA A 201 4.62 15.62 16.69
C ALA A 201 4.68 17.16 16.78
N PRO A 202 4.91 17.93 15.71
CA PRO A 202 4.90 19.39 15.78
C PRO A 202 3.53 19.96 16.14
N GLU A 203 2.45 19.33 15.70
CA GLU A 203 1.08 19.74 15.99
C GLU A 203 0.72 19.58 17.48
N PHE A 204 1.11 18.48 18.09
CA PHE A 204 0.71 18.16 19.47
C PHE A 204 1.72 18.57 20.53
N LYS A 205 2.96 18.76 20.17
CA LYS A 205 4.07 19.08 21.12
C LYS A 205 4.75 20.41 20.84
N GLY A 206 4.48 21.01 19.70
CA GLY A 206 5.19 22.18 19.21
C GLY A 206 6.53 21.85 18.55
N TYR A 207 6.95 22.66 17.61
CA TYR A 207 8.08 22.40 16.70
C TYR A 207 9.40 22.07 17.43
N LYS A 208 9.73 22.83 18.49
CA LYS A 208 10.97 22.59 19.27
C LYS A 208 11.01 21.21 19.91
N LYS A 209 9.88 20.72 20.43
CA LYS A 209 9.77 19.40 21.08
C LYS A 209 9.59 18.28 20.06
N ALA A 210 9.16 18.57 18.83
CA ALA A 210 9.00 17.58 17.79
C ALA A 210 10.31 16.89 17.42
N LYS A 211 11.46 17.57 17.58
CA LYS A 211 12.77 17.01 17.26
C LYS A 211 13.03 15.65 17.90
N LYS A 212 12.65 15.43 19.16
CA LYS A 212 12.84 14.13 19.81
C LYS A 212 12.03 13.00 19.15
N TYR A 213 10.87 13.31 18.58
CA TYR A 213 10.01 12.36 17.86
C TYR A 213 10.57 12.06 16.48
N TRP A 214 11.16 13.06 15.82
CA TRP A 214 11.88 12.89 14.56
C TRP A 214 13.15 12.05 14.75
N ASP A 215 13.93 12.33 15.82
CA ASP A 215 15.11 11.53 16.18
C ASP A 215 14.70 10.07 16.44
N ASP A 216 13.62 9.87 17.20
CA ASP A 216 13.08 8.53 17.48
C ASP A 216 12.61 7.82 16.20
N ALA A 217 11.89 8.51 15.31
CA ALA A 217 11.44 7.92 14.05
C ALA A 217 12.63 7.48 13.16
N VAL A 218 13.68 8.29 13.07
CA VAL A 218 14.89 7.90 12.34
C VAL A 218 15.59 6.72 13.03
N ASP A 219 15.64 6.69 14.36
CA ASP A 219 16.17 5.56 15.12
C ASP A 219 15.36 4.29 14.88
N GLN A 220 14.03 4.36 14.86
CA GLN A 220 13.17 3.21 14.53
C GLN A 220 13.54 2.61 13.16
N ILE A 221 13.66 3.45 12.13
CA ILE A 221 14.02 3.04 10.78
C ILE A 221 15.42 2.43 10.74
N THR A 222 16.42 3.12 11.27
CA THR A 222 17.82 2.70 11.18
C THR A 222 18.14 1.45 12.02
N LYS A 223 17.48 1.29 13.18
CA LYS A 223 17.62 0.09 14.00
C LYS A 223 16.89 -1.11 13.40
N THR A 224 15.73 -0.89 12.77
CA THR A 224 15.04 -1.92 12.02
C THR A 224 15.89 -2.40 10.84
N ASP A 225 16.55 -1.50 10.08
CA ASP A 225 17.53 -1.88 9.05
C ASP A 225 18.58 -2.86 9.60
N LYS A 226 19.22 -2.51 10.70
CA LYS A 226 20.28 -3.33 11.30
C LYS A 226 19.82 -4.73 11.71
N ARG A 227 18.54 -4.89 12.08
CA ARG A 227 18.00 -6.16 12.59
C ARG A 227 17.36 -7.02 11.54
N THR A 228 16.82 -6.42 10.49
CA THR A 228 16.07 -7.16 9.46
C THR A 228 16.82 -7.30 8.14
N TYR A 229 17.87 -6.51 7.89
CA TYR A 229 18.68 -6.61 6.68
C TYR A 229 19.44 -7.92 6.64
N ASP A 230 19.33 -8.63 5.52
CA ASP A 230 20.07 -9.85 5.23
C ASP A 230 21.13 -9.56 4.15
N PRO A 231 22.44 -9.56 4.52
CA PRO A 231 23.50 -9.28 3.54
C PRO A 231 23.66 -10.35 2.47
N ALA A 232 23.16 -11.57 2.69
CA ALA A 232 23.25 -12.64 1.71
C ALA A 232 22.31 -12.41 0.51
N THR A 233 21.12 -11.86 0.77
CA THR A 233 20.14 -11.55 -0.27
C THR A 233 20.15 -10.08 -0.68
N GLY A 234 20.65 -9.20 0.18
CA GLY A 234 20.57 -7.74 0.04
C GLY A 234 19.17 -7.17 0.31
N LEU A 235 18.27 -7.97 0.88
CA LEU A 235 16.89 -7.63 1.20
C LEU A 235 16.65 -7.57 2.71
N TRP A 236 15.48 -7.12 3.12
CA TRP A 236 15.05 -7.09 4.51
C TRP A 236 14.07 -8.22 4.78
N LYS A 237 14.29 -8.96 5.85
CA LYS A 237 13.38 -10.00 6.33
C LYS A 237 12.09 -9.36 6.88
N HIS A 238 10.98 -10.09 6.82
CA HIS A 238 9.65 -9.61 7.22
C HIS A 238 9.64 -9.06 8.64
N ALA A 239 10.30 -9.76 9.58
CA ALA A 239 10.36 -9.36 10.99
C ALA A 239 11.62 -9.88 11.70
N TRP A 240 11.80 -9.35 12.92
CA TRP A 240 12.84 -9.74 13.87
C TRP A 240 12.24 -9.93 15.26
N ASP A 241 12.62 -11.02 15.94
CA ASP A 241 12.34 -11.29 17.35
C ASP A 241 13.58 -11.05 18.19
N GLU A 242 13.53 -10.07 19.09
CA GLU A 242 14.66 -9.75 19.99
C GLU A 242 15.05 -10.92 20.89
N THR A 243 14.11 -11.80 21.20
CA THR A 243 14.36 -12.96 22.08
C THR A 243 14.93 -14.16 21.35
N HIS A 244 14.83 -14.20 20.02
CA HIS A 244 15.17 -15.32 19.14
C HIS A 244 14.43 -16.64 19.50
N LYS A 245 13.29 -16.54 20.20
CA LYS A 245 12.54 -17.70 20.71
C LYS A 245 11.28 -18.01 19.93
N GLN A 246 10.85 -17.09 19.05
CA GLN A 246 9.71 -17.37 18.21
C GLN A 246 10.05 -18.52 17.24
N PHE A 247 9.09 -19.42 17.02
CA PHE A 247 9.32 -20.60 16.17
C PHE A 247 9.57 -20.26 14.69
N TRP A 248 9.20 -19.06 14.26
CA TRP A 248 9.46 -18.52 12.92
C TRP A 248 10.82 -17.82 12.82
N ALA A 249 11.44 -17.50 13.94
CA ALA A 249 12.69 -16.75 14.00
C ALA A 249 13.90 -17.66 13.93
N ASN A 250 14.93 -17.23 13.23
CA ASN A 250 16.23 -17.87 13.26
C ASN A 250 16.82 -17.77 14.67
N PRO A 251 17.26 -18.89 15.29
CA PRO A 251 17.73 -18.90 16.68
C PRO A 251 19.02 -18.10 16.91
N GLU A 252 19.81 -17.85 15.86
CA GLU A 252 21.06 -17.09 15.97
C GLU A 252 20.83 -15.59 15.70
N THR A 253 20.01 -15.24 14.71
CA THR A 253 19.84 -13.84 14.27
C THR A 253 18.54 -13.20 14.76
N GLY A 254 17.53 -13.99 15.09
CA GLY A 254 16.17 -13.53 15.40
C GLY A 254 15.34 -13.14 14.19
N GLN A 255 15.89 -13.22 12.98
CA GLN A 255 15.22 -12.84 11.75
C GLN A 255 14.21 -13.91 11.29
N SER A 256 13.13 -13.49 10.60
CA SER A 256 12.25 -14.39 9.86
C SER A 256 12.97 -14.97 8.63
N GLN A 257 12.39 -16.05 8.06
CA GLN A 257 13.06 -16.81 7.00
C GLN A 257 13.18 -16.03 5.68
N HIS A 258 12.11 -15.36 5.26
CA HIS A 258 11.98 -14.77 3.92
C HIS A 258 11.73 -13.27 3.94
N SER A 259 12.00 -12.65 2.78
CA SER A 259 11.69 -11.26 2.47
C SER A 259 10.35 -11.19 1.75
N TRP A 260 9.28 -11.00 2.51
CA TRP A 260 7.94 -10.83 1.97
C TRP A 260 7.80 -9.46 1.31
N ALA A 261 7.34 -9.43 0.06
CA ALA A 261 7.35 -8.23 -0.76
C ALA A 261 6.50 -7.09 -0.13
N ARG A 262 5.32 -7.40 0.41
CA ARG A 262 4.46 -6.38 1.04
C ARG A 262 5.10 -5.80 2.31
N ALA A 263 5.81 -6.57 3.11
CA ALA A 263 6.54 -6.04 4.26
C ALA A 263 7.62 -5.05 3.82
N MET A 264 8.38 -5.37 2.78
CA MET A 264 9.31 -4.45 2.13
C MET A 264 8.59 -3.19 1.60
N GLY A 265 7.39 -3.36 1.04
CA GLY A 265 6.54 -2.26 0.59
C GLY A 265 6.17 -1.31 1.72
N TRP A 266 5.71 -1.85 2.84
CA TRP A 266 5.42 -1.06 4.03
C TRP A 266 6.65 -0.28 4.51
N TYR A 267 7.79 -0.93 4.59
CA TYR A 267 9.02 -0.30 5.08
C TYR A 267 9.49 0.84 4.17
N THR A 268 9.44 0.65 2.85
CA THR A 268 9.84 1.69 1.89
C THR A 268 8.83 2.84 1.81
N MET A 269 7.54 2.56 1.91
CA MET A 269 6.51 3.60 2.03
C MET A 269 6.67 4.39 3.33
N ALA A 270 7.00 3.73 4.46
CA ALA A 270 7.26 4.43 5.71
C ALA A 270 8.39 5.46 5.59
N MET A 271 9.49 5.09 4.92
CA MET A 271 10.62 6.00 4.73
C MET A 271 10.23 7.23 3.92
N VAL A 272 9.52 7.07 2.80
CA VAL A 272 9.13 8.21 1.96
C VAL A 272 8.08 9.09 2.64
N GLU A 273 7.15 8.52 3.40
CA GLU A 273 6.15 9.26 4.17
C GLU A 273 6.76 10.00 5.38
N VAL A 274 7.72 9.39 6.07
CA VAL A 274 8.48 10.06 7.14
C VAL A 274 9.29 11.22 6.58
N LEU A 275 9.90 11.04 5.40
CA LEU A 275 10.64 12.11 4.72
C LEU A 275 9.74 13.30 4.35
N ASP A 276 8.46 13.10 4.05
CA ASP A 276 7.51 14.20 3.83
C ASP A 276 7.26 15.03 5.11
N ALA A 277 7.30 14.36 6.27
CA ALA A 277 7.04 15.00 7.56
C ALA A 277 8.28 15.65 8.21
N LEU A 278 9.48 15.20 7.85
CA LEU A 278 10.73 15.75 8.36
C LEU A 278 11.04 17.11 7.69
N PRO A 279 11.46 18.13 8.46
CA PRO A 279 11.91 19.39 7.87
C PRO A 279 13.04 19.17 6.85
N SER A 280 13.08 19.99 5.80
CA SER A 280 14.10 19.88 4.76
C SER A 280 15.54 20.04 5.27
N ASN A 281 15.72 20.86 6.33
CA ASN A 281 16.99 21.11 6.99
C ASN A 281 17.25 20.21 8.21
N TYR A 282 16.46 19.15 8.43
CA TYR A 282 16.68 18.25 9.54
C TYR A 282 17.96 17.44 9.36
N ALA A 283 18.87 17.52 10.34
CA ALA A 283 20.24 17.02 10.22
C ALA A 283 20.36 15.51 9.88
N ARG A 284 19.41 14.68 10.38
CA ARG A 284 19.44 13.22 10.16
C ARG A 284 18.62 12.76 8.97
N ARG A 285 18.08 13.68 8.19
CA ARG A 285 17.26 13.38 7.00
C ARG A 285 18.00 12.47 6.01
N ALA A 286 19.31 12.72 5.82
CA ALA A 286 20.15 11.93 4.93
C ALA A 286 20.26 10.45 5.31
N GLU A 287 20.13 10.10 6.59
CA GLU A 287 20.14 8.70 7.03
C GLU A 287 18.97 7.92 6.41
N VAL A 288 17.78 8.51 6.45
CA VAL A 288 16.57 7.90 5.87
C VAL A 288 16.64 7.88 4.34
N VAL A 289 17.13 8.94 3.69
CA VAL A 289 17.30 8.99 2.23
C VAL A 289 18.26 7.89 1.77
N ASN A 290 19.40 7.72 2.43
CA ASN A 290 20.41 6.70 2.07
C ASN A 290 19.84 5.28 2.22
N LEU A 291 19.06 5.02 3.29
CA LEU A 291 18.39 3.72 3.47
C LEU A 291 17.30 3.49 2.42
N PHE A 292 16.53 4.52 2.10
CA PHE A 292 15.54 4.44 1.04
C PHE A 292 16.17 4.12 -0.32
N GLN A 293 17.27 4.79 -0.67
CA GLN A 293 18.05 4.50 -1.88
C GLN A 293 18.57 3.06 -1.91
N LYS A 294 19.12 2.58 -0.78
CA LYS A 294 19.59 1.19 -0.62
C LYS A 294 18.45 0.19 -0.87
N ALA A 295 17.28 0.44 -0.28
CA ALA A 295 16.11 -0.42 -0.44
C ALA A 295 15.58 -0.42 -1.87
N MET A 296 15.45 0.75 -2.51
CA MET A 296 15.02 0.85 -3.90
C MET A 296 15.98 0.16 -4.85
N ALA A 297 17.30 0.28 -4.64
CA ALA A 297 18.31 -0.42 -5.43
C ALA A 297 18.19 -1.95 -5.32
N ALA A 298 17.90 -2.47 -4.12
CA ALA A 298 17.67 -3.89 -3.91
C ALA A 298 16.38 -4.37 -4.61
N LEU A 299 15.30 -3.59 -4.50
CA LEU A 299 14.02 -3.92 -5.14
C LEU A 299 14.09 -3.91 -6.67
N VAL A 300 14.77 -2.94 -7.28
CA VAL A 300 14.94 -2.92 -8.76
C VAL A 300 15.71 -4.14 -9.26
N LYS A 301 16.66 -4.68 -8.47
CA LYS A 301 17.35 -5.95 -8.83
C LYS A 301 16.42 -7.15 -8.84
N CYS A 302 15.36 -7.15 -8.01
CA CYS A 302 14.36 -8.22 -7.94
C CYS A 302 13.18 -8.02 -8.90
N GLN A 303 13.13 -6.88 -9.61
CA GLN A 303 12.03 -6.58 -10.53
C GLN A 303 12.03 -7.57 -11.70
N ASP A 304 10.89 -8.18 -11.98
CA ASP A 304 10.74 -9.06 -13.14
C ASP A 304 10.96 -8.29 -14.43
N LYS A 305 11.91 -8.76 -15.25
CA LYS A 305 12.33 -8.05 -16.46
C LYS A 305 11.26 -8.00 -17.53
N LYS A 306 10.36 -8.97 -17.58
CA LYS A 306 9.31 -9.06 -18.59
C LYS A 306 8.13 -8.16 -18.27
N THR A 307 7.63 -8.24 -17.03
CA THR A 307 6.41 -7.57 -16.61
C THR A 307 6.66 -6.23 -15.91
N GLY A 308 7.83 -6.05 -15.29
CA GLY A 308 8.11 -4.90 -14.41
C GLY A 308 7.55 -5.05 -13.00
N LEU A 309 6.99 -6.20 -12.66
CA LEU A 309 6.32 -6.48 -11.37
C LEU A 309 7.24 -7.23 -10.41
N TRP A 310 6.75 -7.52 -9.20
CA TRP A 310 7.49 -8.29 -8.19
C TRP A 310 6.68 -9.50 -7.72
N TYR A 311 7.41 -10.56 -7.40
CA TYR A 311 6.87 -11.77 -6.79
C TYR A 311 6.56 -11.54 -5.31
N ASP A 312 5.62 -12.30 -4.75
CA ASP A 312 5.18 -12.17 -3.36
C ASP A 312 6.31 -12.43 -2.35
N VAL A 313 7.21 -13.38 -2.63
CA VAL A 313 8.41 -13.65 -1.82
C VAL A 313 9.65 -13.33 -2.63
N LEU A 314 10.37 -12.25 -2.28
CA LEU A 314 11.41 -11.65 -3.11
C LEU A 314 12.70 -12.47 -3.22
N ASP A 315 13.01 -13.26 -2.21
CA ASP A 315 14.25 -14.06 -2.10
C ASP A 315 14.06 -15.52 -2.53
N VAL A 316 12.92 -15.88 -3.11
CA VAL A 316 12.63 -17.27 -3.56
C VAL A 316 12.32 -17.32 -5.06
N LYS A 317 13.08 -18.19 -5.76
CA LYS A 317 12.83 -18.52 -7.17
C LYS A 317 12.18 -19.90 -7.24
N ASP A 318 10.85 -19.93 -7.19
CA ASP A 318 10.05 -21.15 -7.26
C ASP A 318 8.85 -20.92 -8.20
N PRO A 319 8.45 -21.90 -9.03
CA PRO A 319 7.29 -21.78 -9.92
C PRO A 319 5.95 -21.49 -9.22
N LYS A 320 5.82 -21.80 -7.93
CA LYS A 320 4.63 -21.49 -7.12
C LYS A 320 4.56 -20.03 -6.70
N ASN A 321 5.70 -19.30 -6.75
CA ASN A 321 5.73 -17.89 -6.41
C ASN A 321 5.02 -17.10 -7.51
N TYR A 322 4.17 -16.16 -7.13
CA TYR A 322 3.33 -15.41 -8.05
C TYR A 322 3.65 -13.91 -8.03
N LEU A 323 3.38 -13.23 -9.15
CA LEU A 323 3.49 -11.77 -9.24
C LEU A 323 2.35 -11.14 -8.44
N GLU A 324 2.68 -10.26 -7.48
CA GLU A 324 1.78 -9.75 -6.47
C GLU A 324 1.49 -8.25 -6.68
N ALA A 325 0.21 -7.90 -6.67
CA ALA A 325 -0.25 -6.57 -7.04
C ALA A 325 -0.01 -5.51 -5.96
N THR A 326 -0.16 -5.87 -4.68
CA THR A 326 -0.05 -4.92 -3.58
C THR A 326 1.37 -4.37 -3.45
N ALA A 327 2.35 -5.25 -3.34
CA ALA A 327 3.76 -4.86 -3.25
C ALA A 327 4.23 -4.16 -4.53
N SER A 328 3.80 -4.63 -5.70
CA SER A 328 4.12 -3.98 -6.98
C SER A 328 3.60 -2.53 -7.02
N SER A 329 2.40 -2.28 -6.49
CA SER A 329 1.82 -0.93 -6.38
C SER A 329 2.61 -0.05 -5.40
N MET A 330 3.00 -0.61 -4.23
CA MET A 330 3.82 0.09 -3.24
C MET A 330 5.19 0.48 -3.81
N PHE A 331 5.84 -0.43 -4.51
CA PHE A 331 7.16 -0.16 -5.10
C PHE A 331 7.07 0.84 -6.25
N ALA A 332 6.06 0.74 -7.11
CA ALA A 332 5.82 1.73 -8.16
C ALA A 332 5.64 3.14 -7.56
N TYR A 333 4.81 3.28 -6.53
CA TYR A 333 4.64 4.54 -5.82
C TYR A 333 5.96 5.07 -5.25
N CYS A 334 6.70 4.24 -4.52
CA CYS A 334 7.96 4.64 -3.91
C CYS A 334 9.01 5.08 -4.95
N LEU A 335 9.13 4.36 -6.07
CA LEU A 335 10.06 4.69 -7.16
C LEU A 335 9.71 6.03 -7.80
N LEU A 336 8.44 6.24 -8.14
CA LEU A 336 7.95 7.45 -8.80
C LEU A 336 8.03 8.67 -7.89
N LYS A 337 7.55 8.55 -6.65
CA LYS A 337 7.62 9.63 -5.64
C LYS A 337 9.06 9.95 -5.26
N GLY A 338 9.90 8.93 -5.07
CA GLY A 338 11.31 9.11 -4.76
C GLY A 338 12.06 9.87 -5.85
N TYR A 339 11.77 9.60 -7.13
CA TYR A 339 12.29 10.38 -8.25
C TYR A 339 11.80 11.83 -8.23
N ARG A 340 10.48 12.04 -8.13
CA ARG A 340 9.89 13.39 -8.08
C ARG A 340 10.46 14.27 -6.98
N LEU A 341 10.75 13.67 -5.81
CA LEU A 341 11.33 14.37 -4.66
C LEU A 341 12.86 14.49 -4.71
N GLY A 342 13.52 13.97 -5.76
CA GLY A 342 14.95 14.07 -5.94
C GLY A 342 15.77 13.11 -5.06
N TYR A 343 15.15 12.08 -4.49
CA TYR A 343 15.86 11.04 -3.74
C TYR A 343 16.44 9.95 -4.64
N LEU A 344 15.84 9.74 -5.81
CA LEU A 344 16.22 8.74 -6.79
C LEU A 344 16.49 9.39 -8.16
N ASP A 345 17.33 8.76 -8.97
CA ASP A 345 17.64 9.21 -10.32
C ASP A 345 16.65 8.68 -11.39
N ALA A 346 16.88 9.03 -12.65
CA ALA A 346 15.99 8.71 -13.77
C ALA A 346 15.81 7.19 -14.00
N ASN A 347 16.81 6.36 -13.69
CA ASN A 347 16.71 4.92 -13.88
C ASN A 347 15.63 4.30 -12.99
N TYR A 348 15.48 4.85 -11.77
CA TYR A 348 14.42 4.43 -10.84
C TYR A 348 13.03 4.90 -11.29
N LYS A 349 12.94 6.10 -11.88
CA LYS A 349 11.70 6.55 -12.53
C LYS A 349 11.27 5.57 -13.63
N ASP A 350 12.19 5.18 -14.49
CA ASP A 350 11.89 4.26 -15.59
C ASP A 350 11.44 2.88 -15.08
N ALA A 351 12.06 2.39 -14.00
CA ALA A 351 11.62 1.18 -13.30
C ALA A 351 10.21 1.35 -12.72
N GLY A 352 9.88 2.51 -12.13
CA GLY A 352 8.56 2.85 -11.62
C GLY A 352 7.49 2.92 -12.70
N VAL A 353 7.78 3.57 -13.83
CA VAL A 353 6.90 3.63 -15.00
C VAL A 353 6.64 2.23 -15.57
N LYS A 354 7.69 1.43 -15.69
CA LYS A 354 7.58 0.03 -16.13
C LYS A 354 6.69 -0.78 -15.20
N ALA A 355 6.87 -0.63 -13.88
CA ALA A 355 6.06 -1.30 -12.87
C ALA A 355 4.58 -0.89 -12.97
N TYR A 356 4.31 0.40 -13.03
CA TYR A 356 2.95 0.91 -13.14
C TYR A 356 2.24 0.39 -14.40
N ASN A 357 2.90 0.46 -15.55
CA ASN A 357 2.35 -0.08 -16.80
C ASN A 357 2.20 -1.61 -16.75
N GLY A 358 3.07 -2.30 -16.02
CA GLY A 358 2.93 -3.72 -15.71
C GLY A 358 1.67 -4.02 -14.89
N ILE A 359 1.37 -3.20 -13.89
CA ILE A 359 0.12 -3.30 -13.09
C ILE A 359 -1.10 -3.09 -13.98
N ILE A 360 -1.11 -2.03 -14.78
CA ILE A 360 -2.22 -1.75 -15.71
C ILE A 360 -2.45 -2.96 -16.63
N LYS A 361 -1.40 -3.50 -17.21
CA LYS A 361 -1.50 -4.60 -18.18
C LYS A 361 -1.97 -5.92 -17.54
N ASN A 362 -1.43 -6.26 -16.37
CA ASN A 362 -1.58 -7.61 -15.80
C ASN A 362 -2.61 -7.70 -14.66
N PHE A 363 -2.83 -6.60 -13.93
CA PHE A 363 -3.63 -6.64 -12.71
C PHE A 363 -4.90 -5.79 -12.76
N ILE A 364 -4.97 -4.78 -13.62
CA ILE A 364 -6.21 -4.02 -13.76
C ILE A 364 -7.18 -4.77 -14.68
N LYS A 365 -8.37 -5.02 -14.19
CA LYS A 365 -9.50 -5.59 -14.93
C LYS A 365 -10.59 -4.55 -15.05
N VAL A 366 -11.08 -4.32 -16.26
CA VAL A 366 -12.28 -3.49 -16.50
C VAL A 366 -13.52 -4.39 -16.42
N ASN A 367 -14.47 -4.00 -15.57
CA ASN A 367 -15.69 -4.75 -15.33
C ASN A 367 -16.82 -4.26 -16.28
N PRO A 368 -17.86 -5.11 -16.54
CA PRO A 368 -18.99 -4.73 -17.40
C PRO A 368 -19.74 -3.46 -16.93
N ASP A 369 -19.74 -3.18 -15.64
CA ASP A 369 -20.38 -2.01 -15.03
C ASP A 369 -19.51 -0.75 -15.07
N LYS A 370 -18.42 -0.78 -15.85
CA LYS A 370 -17.40 0.26 -16.04
C LYS A 370 -16.56 0.58 -14.80
N THR A 371 -16.60 -0.23 -13.75
CA THR A 371 -15.62 -0.16 -12.67
C THR A 371 -14.32 -0.86 -13.07
N ILE A 372 -13.23 -0.55 -12.38
CA ILE A 372 -11.98 -1.32 -12.49
C ILE A 372 -11.71 -2.08 -11.20
N SER A 373 -11.08 -3.24 -11.33
CA SER A 373 -10.61 -4.05 -10.22
C SER A 373 -9.10 -4.19 -10.28
N LEU A 374 -8.44 -4.12 -9.12
CA LEU A 374 -7.05 -4.53 -8.93
C LEU A 374 -7.05 -6.00 -8.52
N THR A 375 -6.55 -6.87 -9.37
CA THR A 375 -6.49 -8.32 -9.14
C THR A 375 -5.15 -8.76 -8.55
N HIS A 376 -5.04 -10.02 -8.10
CA HIS A 376 -3.79 -10.63 -7.62
C HIS A 376 -3.17 -9.99 -6.37
N CYS A 377 -3.98 -9.50 -5.45
CA CYS A 377 -3.51 -9.05 -4.14
C CYS A 377 -3.42 -10.23 -3.16
N CYS A 378 -2.29 -10.42 -2.50
CA CYS A 378 -2.20 -11.30 -1.33
C CYS A 378 -3.18 -10.79 -0.25
N GLU A 379 -4.08 -11.63 0.24
CA GLU A 379 -5.05 -11.19 1.24
C GLU A 379 -4.37 -10.77 2.53
N VAL A 380 -3.55 -11.64 3.10
CA VAL A 380 -2.83 -11.36 4.35
C VAL A 380 -1.64 -12.31 4.51
N SER A 381 -0.56 -11.79 5.07
CA SER A 381 0.50 -12.63 5.63
C SER A 381 0.96 -12.06 6.96
N GLY A 382 1.48 -12.92 7.82
CA GLY A 382 1.96 -12.55 9.15
C GLY A 382 2.87 -13.63 9.71
N LEU A 383 3.29 -13.49 10.96
CA LEU A 383 4.18 -14.41 11.64
C LEU A 383 3.61 -14.79 13.01
N GLY A 384 3.82 -16.03 13.41
CA GLY A 384 3.39 -16.51 14.71
C GLY A 384 2.10 -17.33 14.70
N PRO A 385 1.67 -17.82 15.88
CA PRO A 385 0.33 -18.34 16.02
C PRO A 385 -0.60 -17.20 15.64
N GLY A 386 -1.54 -17.49 14.78
CA GLY A 386 -2.66 -16.58 14.52
C GLY A 386 -3.23 -16.14 15.86
N TYR A 387 -4.01 -15.14 15.81
CA TYR A 387 -4.63 -14.49 16.95
C TYR A 387 -5.21 -15.50 17.96
N ASN A 388 -4.73 -15.46 19.20
CA ASN A 388 -5.05 -16.28 20.35
C ASN A 388 -4.41 -17.68 20.43
N PRO A 389 -3.48 -17.88 21.35
CA PRO A 389 -3.18 -19.22 21.84
C PRO A 389 -4.39 -19.80 22.64
N PRO A 390 -4.63 -21.11 22.63
CA PRO A 390 -3.76 -22.04 21.95
C PRO A 390 -4.01 -22.09 20.43
N TYR A 391 -2.92 -22.15 19.66
CA TYR A 391 -2.97 -22.46 18.26
C TYR A 391 -3.58 -23.86 18.06
N VAL A 392 -4.62 -23.95 17.25
CA VAL A 392 -5.29 -25.21 16.88
C VAL A 392 -4.94 -25.54 15.42
N PRO A 393 -4.00 -26.47 15.17
CA PRO A 393 -3.49 -26.78 13.83
C PRO A 393 -4.57 -27.19 12.83
N GLU A 394 -5.63 -27.85 13.32
CA GLU A 394 -6.75 -28.36 12.53
C GLU A 394 -7.72 -27.25 12.09
N ASN A 395 -7.64 -26.10 12.71
CA ASN A 395 -8.47 -24.96 12.36
C ASN A 395 -7.85 -24.19 11.19
N LYS A 396 -8.45 -24.29 10.01
CA LYS A 396 -8.00 -23.56 8.81
C LYS A 396 -7.93 -22.05 8.98
N VAL A 397 -8.63 -21.49 9.98
CA VAL A 397 -8.61 -20.07 10.32
C VAL A 397 -7.35 -19.70 11.12
N ASN A 398 -6.74 -20.65 11.82
CA ASN A 398 -5.56 -20.49 12.67
C ASN A 398 -4.33 -21.17 12.05
N LYS A 399 -4.02 -20.87 10.79
CA LYS A 399 -2.80 -21.38 10.16
C LYS A 399 -1.58 -20.99 11.00
N ARG A 400 -0.66 -21.94 11.17
CA ARG A 400 0.65 -21.67 11.73
C ARG A 400 1.46 -20.82 10.74
N ARG A 401 1.66 -19.56 11.07
CA ARG A 401 2.39 -18.60 10.26
C ARG A 401 3.88 -18.65 10.62
N ASP A 402 4.56 -19.65 10.07
CA ASP A 402 5.96 -19.95 10.40
C ASP A 402 6.97 -19.18 9.53
N GLY A 403 6.49 -18.36 8.58
CA GLY A 403 7.34 -17.58 7.69
C GLY A 403 8.06 -18.41 6.63
N SER A 404 7.69 -19.69 6.44
CA SER A 404 8.19 -20.52 5.35
C SER A 404 7.60 -20.07 4.01
N PHE A 405 8.26 -20.44 2.91
CA PHE A 405 7.73 -20.17 1.58
C PHE A 405 6.38 -20.84 1.35
N GLU A 406 6.22 -22.08 1.82
CA GLU A 406 4.98 -22.84 1.75
C GLU A 406 3.85 -22.14 2.50
N TYR A 407 4.15 -21.52 3.64
CA TYR A 407 3.18 -20.71 4.35
C TYR A 407 2.72 -19.52 3.51
N TYR A 408 3.64 -18.71 2.96
CA TYR A 408 3.27 -17.55 2.14
C TYR A 408 2.41 -17.96 0.93
N MET A 409 2.78 -19.05 0.25
CA MET A 409 2.01 -19.58 -0.89
C MET A 409 0.67 -20.19 -0.48
N SER A 410 0.40 -20.41 0.79
CA SER A 410 -0.87 -20.91 1.29
C SER A 410 -1.89 -19.81 1.61
N GLU A 411 -1.48 -18.56 1.64
CA GLU A 411 -2.40 -17.45 1.89
C GLU A 411 -3.23 -17.12 0.65
N PRO A 412 -4.51 -16.72 0.83
CA PRO A 412 -5.39 -16.45 -0.31
C PRO A 412 -4.94 -15.23 -1.13
N ILE A 413 -5.24 -15.30 -2.42
CA ILE A 413 -5.18 -14.17 -3.34
C ILE A 413 -6.59 -13.64 -3.54
N ARG A 414 -6.78 -12.33 -3.51
CA ARG A 414 -8.09 -11.70 -3.76
C ARG A 414 -7.96 -10.43 -4.59
N ASP A 415 -9.07 -10.01 -5.18
CA ASP A 415 -9.17 -8.75 -5.91
C ASP A 415 -9.58 -7.61 -4.96
N ASN A 416 -9.21 -6.38 -5.32
CA ASN A 416 -9.63 -5.16 -4.63
C ASN A 416 -9.30 -5.13 -3.13
N ASP A 417 -8.16 -5.66 -2.76
CA ASP A 417 -7.66 -5.54 -1.39
C ASP A 417 -7.22 -4.10 -1.12
N GLY A 418 -7.75 -3.46 -0.07
CA GLY A 418 -7.46 -2.05 0.25
C GLY A 418 -5.97 -1.76 0.44
N LYS A 419 -5.18 -2.76 0.86
CA LYS A 419 -3.71 -2.67 0.99
C LYS A 419 -2.99 -2.55 -0.37
N GLY A 420 -3.64 -2.99 -1.44
CA GLY A 420 -3.16 -2.84 -2.82
C GLY A 420 -3.80 -1.65 -3.53
N VAL A 421 -5.11 -1.46 -3.35
CA VAL A 421 -5.87 -0.37 -3.96
C VAL A 421 -5.31 1.00 -3.55
N GLY A 422 -5.05 1.23 -2.26
CA GLY A 422 -4.49 2.48 -1.78
C GLY A 422 -3.17 2.85 -2.47
N PRO A 423 -2.14 2.00 -2.40
CA PRO A 423 -0.87 2.24 -3.09
C PRO A 423 -1.01 2.35 -4.61
N PHE A 424 -1.94 1.64 -5.24
CA PHE A 424 -2.23 1.80 -6.67
C PHE A 424 -2.75 3.20 -7.00
N ILE A 425 -3.66 3.75 -6.20
CA ILE A 425 -4.15 5.13 -6.37
C ILE A 425 -3.00 6.11 -6.21
N TRP A 426 -2.13 5.96 -5.20
CA TRP A 426 -0.95 6.81 -5.04
C TRP A 426 0.03 6.71 -6.22
N ALA A 427 0.31 5.49 -6.71
CA ALA A 427 1.16 5.31 -7.89
C ALA A 427 0.55 5.97 -9.13
N SER A 428 -0.78 5.91 -9.28
CA SER A 428 -1.51 6.59 -10.35
C SER A 428 -1.36 8.11 -10.25
N LEU A 429 -1.56 8.68 -9.07
CA LEU A 429 -1.36 10.11 -8.83
C LEU A 429 0.08 10.57 -9.14
N GLU A 430 1.08 9.75 -8.81
CA GLU A 430 2.48 10.06 -9.16
C GLU A 430 2.73 10.04 -10.68
N MET A 431 2.12 9.10 -11.42
CA MET A 431 2.17 9.09 -12.89
C MET A 431 1.50 10.31 -13.50
N GLU A 432 0.33 10.65 -13.00
CA GLU A 432 -0.53 11.72 -13.48
C GLU A 432 0.08 13.11 -13.27
N GLN A 433 0.55 13.41 -12.05
CA GLN A 433 1.16 14.71 -11.75
C GLN A 433 2.50 14.93 -12.44
N GLN A 434 3.21 13.87 -12.81
CA GLN A 434 4.47 13.94 -13.56
C GLN A 434 4.26 13.86 -15.07
N GLY A 435 3.01 13.71 -15.56
CA GLY A 435 2.68 13.59 -16.98
C GLY A 435 3.35 12.40 -17.67
N LEU A 436 3.53 11.28 -16.94
CA LEU A 436 4.23 10.11 -17.45
C LEU A 436 3.32 9.24 -18.33
N PRO A 437 3.88 8.54 -19.34
CA PRO A 437 3.09 7.74 -20.27
C PRO A 437 2.48 6.51 -19.59
N VAL A 438 1.16 6.35 -19.77
CA VAL A 438 0.40 5.21 -19.23
C VAL A 438 0.01 4.29 -20.38
N ALA A 439 0.21 2.98 -20.20
CA ALA A 439 -0.27 1.98 -21.15
C ALA A 439 -1.80 2.01 -21.21
N SER A 440 -2.35 1.95 -22.43
CA SER A 440 -3.79 1.75 -22.62
C SER A 440 -4.17 0.29 -22.28
N LYS A 441 -5.32 0.12 -21.65
CA LYS A 441 -5.98 -1.19 -21.49
C LYS A 441 -6.82 -1.48 -22.71
#